data_8bba9dac8182bbfc97b5d33f7b4608c5
#
_entry.id   8bba9dac8182bbfc97b5d33f7b4608c5
#
_cell.length_a   1.000
_cell.length_b   1.000
_cell.length_c   1.000
_cell.angle_alpha   90.00
_cell.angle_beta   90.00
_cell.angle_gamma   90.00
#
_symmetry.space_group_name_H-M   'P 1'
#
loop_
_entity.id
_entity.type
_entity.pdbx_description
1 polymer ?
#
loop_
_entity_poly.entity_id
_entity_poly.type
_entity_poly.pdbx_seq_one_letter_code
_entity_poly.pdbx_strand_id
1 'polypeptide(L)'
;MNPAKTFQRRGIVEGFFGPLWSMGHRRRLFEFGAARGMNTYLYAPKDDPYHRKLWQRPYPAAPWRELLRLIRAAQRTQIDFVYGFHPGEGLYFGDDRAVRILLRKAQRFYDAGVRTFAVLFDDIPSRLSDARDRRAFKNSLARAEGTWMARIIAAQPASWRDVEWWICPSYYSEDALLERVFGKFELNFLETLARYLPADVPCFWTGPSVVSKTIALSHVKRIAKKIERPLLLWDNYPVNDLSMSDELHLAPLTGRDPRLPECVYGYLNNPLLQEELSFLPLATCFDYARAPAKYRAESAWTKIVRQRFGAQALSHWRALRDYSEASMAAKKRKHLLPMTPAETRRLQAALAYVQRNRGQRWVKELAPWTKAIAQLVAGL
;
A
#
# COMPACT_ATOMS: atom_id res chain seq x y z
N MET A 1 -4.58 -19.11 27.89
CA MET A 1 -5.07 -18.38 26.71
C MET A 1 -3.96 -18.39 25.68
N ASN A 2 -4.18 -18.95 24.49
CA ASN A 2 -3.20 -18.81 23.40
C ASN A 2 -2.94 -17.32 23.14
N PRO A 3 -1.66 -16.91 22.98
CA PRO A 3 -1.38 -15.52 22.65
C PRO A 3 -2.13 -15.13 21.38
N ALA A 4 -2.79 -13.98 21.39
CA ALA A 4 -3.51 -13.49 20.22
C ALA A 4 -2.55 -13.42 19.03
N LYS A 5 -2.89 -14.11 17.93
CA LYS A 5 -2.07 -14.10 16.70
C LYS A 5 -1.97 -12.67 16.19
N THR A 6 -0.77 -12.29 15.79
CA THR A 6 -0.46 -10.99 15.15
C THR A 6 0.10 -11.24 13.76
N PHE A 7 -0.01 -10.24 12.86
CA PHE A 7 0.66 -10.33 11.57
C PHE A 7 2.18 -10.38 11.75
N GLN A 8 2.87 -11.22 11.01
CA GLN A 8 4.33 -11.28 11.04
C GLN A 8 4.95 -10.06 10.37
N ARG A 9 4.43 -9.65 9.21
CA ARG A 9 4.81 -8.45 8.47
C ARG A 9 3.73 -7.37 8.66
N ARG A 10 4.11 -6.18 9.12
CA ARG A 10 3.20 -5.06 9.42
C ARG A 10 3.82 -3.75 8.96
N GLY A 11 3.09 -2.98 8.18
CA GLY A 11 3.64 -1.69 7.77
C GLY A 11 3.00 -1.06 6.55
N ILE A 12 3.84 -0.64 5.63
CA ILE A 12 3.44 0.15 4.47
C ILE A 12 3.95 -0.47 3.18
N VAL A 13 3.11 -0.39 2.17
CA VAL A 13 3.52 -0.43 0.78
C VAL A 13 3.38 0.98 0.21
N GLU A 14 4.51 1.64 -0.10
CA GLU A 14 4.50 2.91 -0.84
C GLU A 14 4.28 2.59 -2.32
N GLY A 15 3.02 2.34 -2.69
CA GLY A 15 2.62 1.81 -4.00
C GLY A 15 1.66 2.71 -4.77
N PHE A 16 1.51 3.95 -4.40
CA PHE A 16 0.63 4.92 -5.04
C PHE A 16 1.24 5.53 -6.31
N PHE A 17 0.38 6.04 -7.20
CA PHE A 17 0.73 6.91 -8.31
C PHE A 17 0.79 8.36 -7.84
N GLY A 18 1.77 9.14 -8.32
CA GLY A 18 1.90 10.55 -8.01
C GLY A 18 3.28 10.92 -7.45
N PRO A 19 3.45 12.16 -6.96
CA PRO A 19 4.73 12.65 -6.51
C PRO A 19 5.37 11.76 -5.44
N LEU A 20 6.65 11.47 -5.63
CA LEU A 20 7.40 10.66 -4.66
C LEU A 20 7.44 11.36 -3.30
N TRP A 21 7.23 10.61 -2.25
CA TRP A 21 7.47 11.10 -0.90
C TRP A 21 8.94 11.52 -0.69
N SER A 22 9.13 12.57 0.06
CA SER A 22 10.48 13.04 0.39
C SER A 22 11.25 12.03 1.26
N MET A 23 12.56 11.95 1.06
CA MET A 23 13.42 11.09 1.89
C MET A 23 13.35 11.50 3.37
N GLY A 24 13.12 12.79 3.66
CA GLY A 24 12.91 13.29 5.01
C GLY A 24 11.64 12.74 5.65
N HIS A 25 10.55 12.69 4.89
CA HIS A 25 9.29 12.10 5.35
C HIS A 25 9.43 10.61 5.63
N ARG A 26 9.98 9.84 4.69
CA ARG A 26 10.17 8.40 4.85
C ARG A 26 10.96 8.05 6.12
N ARG A 27 12.00 8.83 6.45
CA ARG A 27 12.74 8.63 7.71
C ARG A 27 11.90 8.91 8.95
N ARG A 28 11.13 10.01 8.97
CA ARG A 28 10.19 10.30 10.08
C ARG A 28 9.12 9.22 10.22
N LEU A 29 8.66 8.69 9.08
CA LEU A 29 7.71 7.59 9.06
C LEU A 29 8.28 6.32 9.70
N PHE A 30 9.55 6.00 9.46
CA PHE A 30 10.19 4.83 10.08
C PHE A 30 10.23 4.96 11.61
N GLU A 31 10.65 6.11 12.13
CA GLU A 31 10.66 6.37 13.56
C GLU A 31 9.24 6.31 14.15
N PHE A 32 8.29 6.96 13.49
CA PHE A 32 6.89 6.97 13.91
C PHE A 32 6.24 5.60 13.87
N GLY A 33 6.45 4.85 12.79
CA GLY A 33 5.87 3.54 12.57
C GLY A 33 6.47 2.46 13.47
N ALA A 34 7.80 2.44 13.63
CA ALA A 34 8.50 1.52 14.53
C ALA A 34 7.99 1.62 15.96
N ALA A 35 7.81 2.85 16.48
CA ALA A 35 7.23 3.10 17.79
C ALA A 35 5.79 2.54 17.96
N ARG A 36 5.12 2.21 16.84
CA ARG A 36 3.77 1.62 16.77
C ARG A 36 3.74 0.17 16.31
N GLY A 37 4.90 -0.46 16.17
CA GLY A 37 5.01 -1.87 15.79
C GLY A 37 5.05 -2.13 14.28
N MET A 38 5.25 -1.10 13.45
CA MET A 38 5.64 -1.27 12.06
C MET A 38 7.01 -1.95 11.99
N ASN A 39 7.12 -3.00 11.18
CA ASN A 39 8.38 -3.73 10.97
C ASN A 39 8.70 -3.96 9.50
N THR A 40 7.90 -3.44 8.58
CA THR A 40 8.04 -3.69 7.15
C THR A 40 7.70 -2.43 6.35
N TYR A 41 8.55 -2.12 5.37
CA TYR A 41 8.31 -1.04 4.41
C TYR A 41 8.64 -1.54 3.00
N LEU A 42 7.62 -1.65 2.16
CA LEU A 42 7.79 -1.99 0.75
C LEU A 42 7.93 -0.70 -0.08
N TYR A 43 9.13 -0.53 -0.66
CA TYR A 43 9.42 0.55 -1.59
C TYR A 43 8.96 0.17 -2.99
N ALA A 44 7.84 0.73 -3.43
CA ALA A 44 7.22 0.46 -4.73
C ALA A 44 6.54 1.69 -5.36
N PRO A 45 7.10 2.93 -5.24
CA PRO A 45 6.43 4.12 -5.73
C PRO A 45 6.32 4.10 -7.26
N LYS A 46 5.10 4.22 -7.78
CA LYS A 46 4.79 4.04 -9.21
C LYS A 46 5.48 5.06 -10.13
N ASP A 47 5.79 6.25 -9.60
CA ASP A 47 6.46 7.32 -10.35
C ASP A 47 7.98 7.29 -10.22
N ASP A 48 8.56 6.32 -9.48
CA ASP A 48 9.99 6.05 -9.56
C ASP A 48 10.32 5.32 -10.88
N PRO A 49 11.02 5.97 -11.82
CA PRO A 49 11.27 5.35 -13.11
C PRO A 49 12.10 4.07 -13.02
N TYR A 50 13.00 3.97 -12.04
CA TYR A 50 13.88 2.81 -11.87
C TYR A 50 13.18 1.64 -11.17
N HIS A 51 12.10 1.88 -10.47
CA HIS A 51 11.23 0.83 -9.95
C HIS A 51 10.38 0.20 -11.07
N ARG A 52 9.87 1.02 -12.01
CA ARG A 52 8.87 0.63 -13.03
C ARG A 52 9.43 0.69 -14.45
N LYS A 53 9.32 1.82 -15.15
CA LYS A 53 9.63 1.96 -16.59
C LYS A 53 11.07 1.58 -16.96
N LEU A 54 12.01 1.87 -16.10
CA LEU A 54 13.44 1.60 -16.26
C LEU A 54 13.91 0.52 -15.28
N TRP A 55 13.05 -0.41 -14.90
CA TRP A 55 13.35 -1.42 -13.88
C TRP A 55 14.62 -2.23 -14.18
N GLN A 56 14.93 -2.41 -15.47
CA GLN A 56 16.15 -3.09 -15.92
C GLN A 56 17.43 -2.29 -15.69
N ARG A 57 17.32 -0.97 -15.48
CA ARG A 57 18.49 -0.10 -15.31
C ARG A 57 18.87 0.03 -13.83
N PRO A 58 20.17 0.11 -13.51
CA PRO A 58 20.59 0.46 -12.16
C PRO A 58 20.25 1.92 -11.86
N TYR A 59 20.04 2.23 -10.57
CA TYR A 59 19.91 3.61 -10.15
C TYR A 59 21.21 4.39 -10.42
N PRO A 60 21.12 5.64 -10.93
CA PRO A 60 22.25 6.55 -10.97
C PRO A 60 22.82 6.85 -9.59
N ALA A 61 24.06 7.36 -9.54
CA ALA A 61 24.79 7.52 -8.29
C ALA A 61 24.06 8.38 -7.24
N ALA A 62 23.42 9.48 -7.63
CA ALA A 62 22.74 10.35 -6.67
C ALA A 62 21.47 9.72 -6.07
N PRO A 63 20.47 9.24 -6.86
CA PRO A 63 19.33 8.51 -6.30
C PRO A 63 19.73 7.26 -5.52
N TRP A 64 20.77 6.54 -5.95
CA TRP A 64 21.27 5.38 -5.22
C TRP A 64 21.79 5.75 -3.84
N ARG A 65 22.55 6.84 -3.71
CA ARG A 65 23.01 7.32 -2.39
C ARG A 65 21.85 7.64 -1.45
N GLU A 66 20.77 8.23 -1.97
CA GLU A 66 19.58 8.51 -1.15
C GLU A 66 18.88 7.21 -0.71
N LEU A 67 18.74 6.22 -1.61
CA LEU A 67 18.21 4.90 -1.26
C LEU A 67 19.07 4.20 -0.20
N LEU A 68 20.40 4.26 -0.31
CA LEU A 68 21.29 3.70 0.71
C LEU A 68 21.08 4.36 2.09
N ARG A 69 20.89 5.68 2.13
CA ARG A 69 20.58 6.39 3.39
C ARG A 69 19.22 5.95 3.95
N LEU A 70 18.24 5.71 3.08
CA LEU A 70 16.91 5.25 3.47
C LEU A 70 16.96 3.81 4.01
N ILE A 71 17.65 2.89 3.32
CA ILE A 71 17.85 1.51 3.77
C ILE A 71 18.51 1.49 5.16
N ARG A 72 19.57 2.26 5.35
CA ARG A 72 20.22 2.39 6.66
C ARG A 72 19.30 2.98 7.73
N ALA A 73 18.40 3.89 7.37
CA ALA A 73 17.41 4.41 8.30
C ALA A 73 16.39 3.35 8.72
N ALA A 74 15.90 2.52 7.77
CA ALA A 74 15.04 1.39 8.07
C ALA A 74 15.73 0.38 9.01
N GLN A 75 16.98 0.03 8.72
CA GLN A 75 17.79 -0.88 9.58
C GLN A 75 17.93 -0.36 11.02
N ARG A 76 18.23 0.94 11.20
CA ARG A 76 18.33 1.55 12.55
C ARG A 76 17.03 1.51 13.34
N THR A 77 15.90 1.49 12.67
CA THR A 77 14.57 1.40 13.27
C THR A 77 14.01 -0.03 13.29
N GLN A 78 14.82 -1.02 12.92
CA GLN A 78 14.42 -2.43 12.84
C GLN A 78 13.22 -2.67 11.90
N ILE A 79 13.15 -1.86 10.83
CA ILE A 79 12.17 -2.04 9.76
C ILE A 79 12.85 -2.78 8.62
N ASP A 80 12.24 -3.88 8.20
CA ASP A 80 12.65 -4.61 7.00
C ASP A 80 12.30 -3.76 5.75
N PHE A 81 13.34 -3.35 5.04
CA PHE A 81 13.20 -2.62 3.78
C PHE A 81 13.03 -3.63 2.66
N VAL A 82 11.83 -3.69 2.10
CA VAL A 82 11.51 -4.54 0.94
C VAL A 82 11.65 -3.71 -0.33
N TYR A 83 12.41 -4.21 -1.31
CA TYR A 83 12.50 -3.54 -2.60
C TYR A 83 11.56 -4.21 -3.62
N GLY A 84 10.64 -3.43 -4.19
CA GLY A 84 9.74 -3.89 -5.25
C GLY A 84 10.38 -3.75 -6.65
N PHE A 85 10.19 -4.76 -7.49
CA PHE A 85 10.42 -4.71 -8.93
C PHE A 85 9.09 -4.73 -9.64
N HIS A 86 8.83 -3.76 -10.51
CA HIS A 86 7.64 -3.75 -11.36
C HIS A 86 8.07 -3.92 -12.82
N PRO A 87 8.18 -5.16 -13.33
CA PRO A 87 8.69 -5.41 -14.67
C PRO A 87 7.79 -4.87 -15.80
N GLY A 88 6.52 -4.53 -15.48
CA GLY A 88 5.64 -3.81 -16.37
C GLY A 88 5.22 -4.55 -17.63
N GLU A 89 4.57 -3.79 -18.53
CA GLU A 89 4.22 -4.28 -19.85
C GLU A 89 5.45 -4.61 -20.69
N GLY A 90 5.30 -5.61 -21.55
CA GLY A 90 6.36 -6.00 -22.51
C GLY A 90 7.46 -6.86 -21.92
N LEU A 91 7.29 -7.36 -20.69
CA LEU A 91 8.16 -8.39 -20.16
C LEU A 91 8.03 -9.65 -21.03
N TYR A 92 9.16 -10.17 -21.51
CA TYR A 92 9.23 -11.51 -22.07
C TYR A 92 9.54 -12.50 -20.95
N PHE A 93 8.52 -13.22 -20.49
CA PHE A 93 8.61 -14.16 -19.35
C PHE A 93 9.55 -15.34 -19.66
N GLY A 94 9.67 -15.72 -20.92
CA GLY A 94 10.59 -16.76 -21.40
C GLY A 94 12.06 -16.37 -21.38
N ASP A 95 12.42 -15.10 -21.19
CA ASP A 95 13.79 -14.61 -21.33
C ASP A 95 14.59 -14.70 -20.03
N ASP A 96 15.61 -15.59 -20.02
CA ASP A 96 16.57 -15.67 -18.90
C ASP A 96 17.39 -14.40 -18.70
N ARG A 97 17.52 -13.56 -19.75
CA ARG A 97 18.21 -12.28 -19.63
C ARG A 97 17.47 -11.34 -18.67
N ALA A 98 16.14 -11.34 -18.72
CA ALA A 98 15.33 -10.54 -17.81
C ALA A 98 15.55 -10.95 -16.34
N VAL A 99 15.60 -12.25 -16.06
CA VAL A 99 15.93 -12.81 -14.73
C VAL A 99 17.32 -12.37 -14.28
N ARG A 100 18.34 -12.52 -15.16
CA ARG A 100 19.72 -12.09 -14.83
C ARG A 100 19.83 -10.59 -14.54
N ILE A 101 19.11 -9.75 -15.28
CA ILE A 101 19.09 -8.30 -15.07
C ILE A 101 18.47 -7.97 -13.70
N LEU A 102 17.33 -8.60 -13.37
CA LEU A 102 16.68 -8.43 -12.08
C LEU A 102 17.62 -8.81 -10.93
N LEU A 103 18.21 -10.00 -11.00
CA LEU A 103 19.12 -10.50 -9.96
C LEU A 103 20.38 -9.63 -9.80
N ARG A 104 20.96 -9.13 -10.91
CA ARG A 104 22.10 -8.19 -10.87
C ARG A 104 21.72 -6.89 -10.16
N LYS A 105 20.50 -6.38 -10.38
CA LYS A 105 20.02 -5.20 -9.68
C LYS A 105 19.73 -5.50 -8.21
N ALA A 106 19.10 -6.63 -7.92
CA ALA A 106 18.82 -7.09 -6.56
C ALA A 106 20.12 -7.27 -5.75
N GLN A 107 21.24 -7.71 -6.39
CA GLN A 107 22.54 -7.82 -5.72
C GLN A 107 22.97 -6.51 -5.06
N ARG A 108 22.78 -5.38 -5.71
CA ARG A 108 23.15 -4.08 -5.13
C ARG A 108 22.35 -3.76 -3.86
N PHE A 109 21.08 -4.14 -3.83
CA PHE A 109 20.24 -3.99 -2.63
C PHE A 109 20.61 -5.02 -1.56
N TYR A 110 20.93 -6.25 -1.96
CA TYR A 110 21.41 -7.29 -1.05
C TYR A 110 22.71 -6.85 -0.36
N ASP A 111 23.66 -6.28 -1.10
CA ASP A 111 24.93 -5.74 -0.57
C ASP A 111 24.69 -4.56 0.39
N ALA A 112 23.58 -3.82 0.19
CA ALA A 112 23.13 -2.77 1.11
C ALA A 112 22.41 -3.30 2.36
N GLY A 113 22.21 -4.62 2.47
CA GLY A 113 21.55 -5.28 3.60
C GLY A 113 20.07 -5.57 3.43
N VAL A 114 19.48 -5.35 2.24
CA VAL A 114 18.10 -5.76 1.93
C VAL A 114 18.05 -7.29 1.82
N ARG A 115 17.02 -7.90 2.41
CA ARG A 115 16.82 -9.35 2.41
C ARG A 115 15.46 -9.77 1.86
N THR A 116 14.56 -8.83 1.66
CA THR A 116 13.22 -9.10 1.11
C THR A 116 13.02 -8.33 -0.19
N PHE A 117 12.57 -9.04 -1.21
CA PHE A 117 12.26 -8.48 -2.53
C PHE A 117 10.84 -8.83 -2.93
N ALA A 118 10.20 -7.96 -3.69
CA ALA A 118 8.88 -8.22 -4.26
C ALA A 118 8.90 -8.06 -5.78
N VAL A 119 8.24 -8.96 -6.49
CA VAL A 119 7.92 -8.80 -7.90
C VAL A 119 6.45 -8.42 -8.01
N LEU A 120 6.18 -7.29 -8.64
CA LEU A 120 4.86 -6.67 -8.68
C LEU A 120 4.36 -6.68 -10.13
N PHE A 121 3.36 -7.52 -10.42
CA PHE A 121 2.68 -7.60 -11.70
C PHE A 121 1.34 -6.87 -11.69
N ASP A 122 1.03 -6.12 -10.63
CA ASP A 122 -0.15 -5.30 -10.58
C ASP A 122 -0.16 -4.26 -11.72
N ASP A 123 -1.37 -3.92 -12.17
CA ASP A 123 -1.62 -2.91 -13.20
C ASP A 123 -0.99 -3.21 -14.58
N ILE A 124 -0.98 -4.47 -14.98
CA ILE A 124 -0.60 -4.90 -16.34
C ILE A 124 -1.79 -5.57 -17.05
N PRO A 125 -1.79 -5.62 -18.39
CA PRO A 125 -2.83 -6.32 -19.16
C PRO A 125 -2.97 -7.79 -18.73
N SER A 126 -4.21 -8.27 -18.72
CA SER A 126 -4.56 -9.67 -18.37
C SER A 126 -4.08 -10.72 -19.38
N ARG A 127 -3.29 -10.32 -20.38
CA ARG A 127 -2.84 -11.20 -21.47
C ARG A 127 -1.34 -11.08 -21.70
N LEU A 128 -0.74 -12.19 -22.08
CA LEU A 128 0.63 -12.22 -22.54
C LEU A 128 0.77 -11.43 -23.87
N SER A 129 1.59 -10.40 -23.88
CA SER A 129 1.84 -9.55 -25.05
C SER A 129 2.68 -10.24 -26.12
N ASP A 130 3.67 -11.02 -25.72
CA ASP A 130 4.61 -11.69 -26.63
C ASP A 130 4.04 -13.03 -27.16
N ALA A 131 4.14 -13.25 -28.49
CA ALA A 131 3.67 -14.49 -29.13
C ALA A 131 4.46 -15.74 -28.69
N ARG A 132 5.74 -15.57 -28.34
CA ARG A 132 6.60 -16.65 -27.83
C ARG A 132 6.13 -17.09 -26.44
N ASP A 133 5.79 -16.12 -25.57
CA ASP A 133 5.23 -16.40 -24.25
C ASP A 133 3.86 -17.07 -24.36
N ARG A 134 3.00 -16.60 -25.27
CA ARG A 134 1.70 -17.26 -25.50
C ARG A 134 1.85 -18.75 -25.84
N ARG A 135 2.84 -19.09 -26.66
CA ARG A 135 3.14 -20.49 -27.01
C ARG A 135 3.75 -21.24 -25.84
N ALA A 136 4.78 -20.68 -25.18
CA ALA A 136 5.50 -21.33 -24.09
C ALA A 136 4.62 -21.59 -22.88
N PHE A 137 3.74 -20.63 -22.53
CA PHE A 137 2.89 -20.70 -21.37
C PHE A 137 1.43 -21.07 -21.68
N LYS A 138 1.10 -21.48 -22.92
CA LYS A 138 -0.25 -21.90 -23.37
C LYS A 138 -1.32 -20.82 -23.09
N ASN A 139 -1.00 -19.56 -23.39
CA ASN A 139 -1.82 -18.38 -23.12
C ASN A 139 -2.17 -18.13 -21.63
N SER A 140 -1.52 -18.79 -20.69
CA SER A 140 -1.77 -18.60 -19.26
C SER A 140 -0.79 -17.58 -18.67
N LEU A 141 -1.30 -16.42 -18.26
CA LEU A 141 -0.53 -15.38 -17.57
C LEU A 141 -0.15 -15.84 -16.16
N ALA A 142 -1.06 -16.48 -15.43
CA ALA A 142 -0.77 -17.05 -14.12
C ALA A 142 0.39 -18.06 -14.14
N ARG A 143 0.42 -18.94 -15.17
CA ARG A 143 1.53 -19.85 -15.37
C ARG A 143 2.83 -19.10 -15.66
N ALA A 144 2.80 -18.06 -16.49
CA ALA A 144 3.99 -17.28 -16.82
C ALA A 144 4.55 -16.57 -15.57
N GLU A 145 3.70 -15.90 -14.78
CA GLU A 145 4.08 -15.22 -13.54
C GLU A 145 4.70 -16.19 -12.53
N GLY A 146 4.03 -17.32 -12.24
CA GLY A 146 4.53 -18.31 -11.30
C GLY A 146 5.84 -18.95 -11.75
N THR A 147 5.95 -19.31 -13.04
CA THR A 147 7.19 -19.88 -13.60
C THR A 147 8.34 -18.88 -13.56
N TRP A 148 8.07 -17.59 -13.84
CA TRP A 148 9.11 -16.56 -13.80
C TRP A 148 9.63 -16.35 -12.37
N MET A 149 8.77 -16.36 -11.38
CA MET A 149 9.16 -16.32 -9.95
C MET A 149 10.02 -17.54 -9.59
N ALA A 150 9.63 -18.75 -10.00
CA ALA A 150 10.41 -19.95 -9.74
C ALA A 150 11.82 -19.87 -10.37
N ARG A 151 11.94 -19.30 -11.58
CA ARG A 151 13.22 -19.08 -12.26
C ARG A 151 14.10 -18.06 -11.55
N ILE A 152 13.52 -16.95 -11.01
CA ILE A 152 14.27 -15.98 -10.21
C ILE A 152 14.88 -16.66 -8.99
N ILE A 153 14.08 -17.43 -8.25
CA ILE A 153 14.51 -18.12 -7.04
C ILE A 153 15.55 -19.18 -7.33
N ALA A 154 15.37 -19.96 -8.40
CA ALA A 154 16.33 -20.98 -8.82
C ALA A 154 17.67 -20.40 -9.30
N ALA A 155 17.64 -19.19 -9.89
CA ALA A 155 18.83 -18.53 -10.43
C ALA A 155 19.51 -17.56 -9.45
N GLN A 156 18.96 -17.36 -8.26
CA GLN A 156 19.58 -16.48 -7.25
C GLN A 156 20.94 -17.05 -6.80
N PRO A 157 21.89 -16.20 -6.43
CA PRO A 157 23.19 -16.67 -5.94
C PRO A 157 23.04 -17.59 -4.71
N ALA A 158 23.81 -18.68 -4.67
CA ALA A 158 23.78 -19.65 -3.56
C ALA A 158 24.11 -19.01 -2.19
N SER A 159 24.81 -17.88 -2.20
CA SER A 159 25.09 -17.08 -0.98
C SER A 159 23.88 -16.35 -0.42
N TRP A 160 22.79 -16.24 -1.17
CA TRP A 160 21.56 -15.55 -0.74
C TRP A 160 20.63 -16.50 0.05
N ARG A 161 21.07 -17.03 1.15
CA ARG A 161 20.32 -18.03 1.92
C ARG A 161 19.14 -17.44 2.70
N ASP A 162 19.21 -16.16 3.06
CA ASP A 162 18.22 -15.47 3.90
C ASP A 162 17.31 -14.52 3.09
N VAL A 163 17.20 -14.73 1.79
CA VAL A 163 16.39 -13.87 0.93
C VAL A 163 14.96 -14.41 0.84
N GLU A 164 14.00 -13.54 1.13
CA GLU A 164 12.58 -13.78 0.94
C GLU A 164 12.10 -13.07 -0.35
N TRP A 165 11.35 -13.77 -1.18
CA TRP A 165 10.71 -13.22 -2.37
C TRP A 165 9.20 -13.18 -2.19
N TRP A 166 8.57 -12.06 -2.56
CA TRP A 166 7.13 -11.88 -2.58
C TRP A 166 6.63 -11.66 -4.00
N ILE A 167 5.34 -11.92 -4.23
CA ILE A 167 4.69 -11.61 -5.51
C ILE A 167 3.41 -10.82 -5.29
N CYS A 168 3.18 -9.79 -6.10
CA CYS A 168 1.85 -9.28 -6.38
C CYS A 168 1.45 -9.78 -7.77
N PRO A 169 0.49 -10.69 -7.90
CA PRO A 169 0.06 -11.17 -9.21
C PRO A 169 -0.72 -10.08 -9.93
N SER A 170 -0.88 -10.21 -11.24
CA SER A 170 -1.73 -9.31 -12.02
C SER A 170 -3.21 -9.39 -11.63
N TYR A 171 -3.68 -10.57 -11.21
CA TYR A 171 -5.00 -10.76 -10.61
C TYR A 171 -4.90 -10.70 -9.08
N TYR A 172 -4.90 -9.49 -8.54
CA TYR A 172 -4.69 -9.21 -7.11
C TYR A 172 -5.96 -8.86 -6.33
N SER A 173 -7.13 -8.90 -6.99
CA SER A 173 -8.45 -8.61 -6.40
C SER A 173 -9.56 -9.29 -7.19
N GLU A 174 -10.70 -9.56 -6.55
CA GLU A 174 -11.94 -9.98 -7.24
C GLU A 174 -12.78 -8.78 -7.73
N ASP A 175 -12.24 -7.57 -7.70
CA ASP A 175 -12.94 -6.38 -8.18
C ASP A 175 -13.13 -6.43 -9.70
N ALA A 176 -14.36 -6.31 -10.14
CA ALA A 176 -14.68 -6.21 -11.58
C ALA A 176 -13.99 -5.02 -12.28
N LEU A 177 -13.48 -4.05 -11.52
CA LEU A 177 -12.67 -2.95 -12.04
C LEU A 177 -11.41 -3.48 -12.73
N LEU A 178 -10.75 -4.50 -12.19
CA LEU A 178 -9.55 -5.09 -12.81
C LEU A 178 -9.84 -5.57 -14.23
N GLU A 179 -10.92 -6.34 -14.41
CA GLU A 179 -11.28 -6.84 -15.74
C GLU A 179 -11.73 -5.74 -16.70
N ARG A 180 -12.35 -4.70 -16.19
CA ARG A 180 -12.74 -3.53 -17.03
C ARG A 180 -11.53 -2.75 -17.53
N VAL A 181 -10.47 -2.65 -16.71
CA VAL A 181 -9.28 -1.86 -17.05
C VAL A 181 -8.25 -2.68 -17.82
N PHE A 182 -7.96 -3.90 -17.36
CA PHE A 182 -6.84 -4.70 -17.85
C PHE A 182 -7.26 -5.85 -18.78
N GLY A 183 -8.56 -6.10 -18.92
CA GLY A 183 -9.14 -7.19 -19.68
C GLY A 183 -9.47 -8.40 -18.82
N LYS A 184 -10.21 -9.35 -19.39
CA LYS A 184 -10.69 -10.54 -18.70
C LYS A 184 -9.54 -11.49 -18.35
N PHE A 185 -9.45 -11.89 -17.09
CA PHE A 185 -8.49 -12.87 -16.61
C PHE A 185 -8.92 -14.31 -16.92
N GLU A 186 -7.95 -15.20 -16.95
CA GLU A 186 -8.20 -16.63 -17.11
C GLU A 186 -8.95 -17.22 -15.90
N LEU A 187 -9.78 -18.23 -16.16
CA LEU A 187 -10.45 -18.98 -15.09
C LEU A 187 -9.41 -19.66 -14.19
N ASN A 188 -9.70 -19.71 -12.89
CA ASN A 188 -8.83 -20.33 -11.89
C ASN A 188 -7.40 -19.76 -11.89
N PHE A 189 -7.27 -18.43 -12.10
CA PHE A 189 -5.98 -17.75 -12.13
C PHE A 189 -5.14 -18.08 -10.89
N LEU A 190 -5.72 -17.95 -9.68
CA LEU A 190 -4.99 -18.14 -8.42
C LEU A 190 -4.55 -19.60 -8.24
N GLU A 191 -5.40 -20.55 -8.56
CA GLU A 191 -5.09 -21.98 -8.49
C GLU A 191 -4.03 -22.36 -9.55
N THR A 192 -4.07 -21.72 -10.71
CA THR A 192 -3.05 -21.90 -11.74
C THR A 192 -1.73 -21.30 -11.29
N LEU A 193 -1.72 -20.06 -10.77
CA LEU A 193 -0.53 -19.44 -10.21
C LEU A 193 0.11 -20.33 -9.14
N ALA A 194 -0.68 -20.85 -8.22
CA ALA A 194 -0.23 -21.71 -7.14
C ALA A 194 0.52 -22.98 -7.61
N ARG A 195 0.18 -23.55 -8.77
CA ARG A 195 0.86 -24.72 -9.34
C ARG A 195 2.30 -24.43 -9.80
N TYR A 196 2.60 -23.21 -10.18
CA TYR A 196 3.90 -22.81 -10.75
C TYR A 196 4.72 -21.93 -9.80
N LEU A 197 4.09 -21.32 -8.79
CA LEU A 197 4.75 -20.50 -7.79
C LEU A 197 5.34 -21.41 -6.69
N PRO A 198 6.60 -21.22 -6.25
CA PRO A 198 7.15 -21.93 -5.10
C PRO A 198 6.28 -21.77 -3.84
N ALA A 199 6.25 -22.80 -2.99
CA ALA A 199 5.28 -22.92 -1.91
C ALA A 199 5.45 -21.87 -0.79
N ASP A 200 6.65 -21.39 -0.60
CA ASP A 200 7.07 -20.45 0.43
C ASP A 200 6.98 -18.97 0.03
N VAL A 201 6.60 -18.68 -1.23
CA VAL A 201 6.50 -17.30 -1.74
C VAL A 201 5.21 -16.63 -1.28
N PRO A 202 5.26 -15.61 -0.41
CA PRO A 202 4.10 -14.83 -0.03
C PRO A 202 3.49 -14.08 -1.21
N CYS A 203 2.15 -14.06 -1.25
CA CYS A 203 1.39 -13.49 -2.35
C CYS A 203 0.48 -12.36 -1.87
N PHE A 204 0.52 -11.21 -2.56
CA PHE A 204 -0.33 -10.07 -2.25
C PHE A 204 -1.78 -10.25 -2.73
N TRP A 205 -2.68 -9.67 -1.95
CA TRP A 205 -4.11 -9.57 -2.21
C TRP A 205 -4.69 -8.30 -1.62
N THR A 206 -5.56 -7.57 -2.34
CA THR A 206 -6.13 -6.30 -1.83
C THR A 206 -7.46 -6.49 -1.08
N GLY A 207 -8.04 -7.67 -1.14
CA GLY A 207 -9.37 -7.95 -0.59
C GLY A 207 -10.43 -8.15 -1.66
N PRO A 208 -11.72 -8.04 -1.32
CA PRO A 208 -12.81 -8.22 -2.29
C PRO A 208 -12.85 -7.12 -3.37
N SER A 209 -12.25 -5.97 -3.11
CA SER A 209 -12.11 -4.87 -4.07
C SER A 209 -10.69 -4.33 -4.09
N VAL A 210 -10.31 -3.60 -5.15
CA VAL A 210 -9.03 -2.88 -5.21
C VAL A 210 -8.92 -1.93 -4.01
N VAL A 211 -9.98 -1.19 -3.71
CA VAL A 211 -10.13 -0.37 -2.50
C VAL A 211 -11.24 -0.96 -1.64
N SER A 212 -10.87 -1.88 -0.76
CA SER A 212 -11.84 -2.62 0.05
C SER A 212 -12.36 -1.80 1.23
N LYS A 213 -13.69 -1.62 1.34
CA LYS A 213 -14.32 -1.05 2.53
C LYS A 213 -14.23 -2.01 3.72
N THR A 214 -14.41 -3.30 3.47
CA THR A 214 -14.36 -4.36 4.46
C THR A 214 -13.50 -5.51 3.96
N ILE A 215 -12.72 -6.09 4.87
CA ILE A 215 -11.95 -7.33 4.61
C ILE A 215 -12.36 -8.34 5.68
N ALA A 216 -13.27 -9.23 5.30
CA ALA A 216 -13.79 -10.26 6.19
C ALA A 216 -12.89 -11.50 6.21
N LEU A 217 -12.80 -12.18 7.34
CA LEU A 217 -12.02 -13.42 7.50
C LEU A 217 -12.46 -14.52 6.52
N SER A 218 -13.78 -14.65 6.28
CA SER A 218 -14.33 -15.65 5.35
C SER A 218 -13.84 -15.47 3.92
N HIS A 219 -13.78 -14.20 3.45
CA HIS A 219 -13.22 -13.86 2.13
C HIS A 219 -11.75 -14.28 2.05
N VAL A 220 -10.95 -13.88 3.03
CA VAL A 220 -9.50 -14.13 3.03
C VAL A 220 -9.19 -15.62 3.15
N LYS A 221 -9.94 -16.39 3.98
CA LYS A 221 -9.80 -17.85 4.06
C LYS A 221 -10.09 -18.53 2.71
N ARG A 222 -11.08 -18.05 1.97
CA ARG A 222 -11.40 -18.56 0.63
C ARG A 222 -10.26 -18.32 -0.36
N ILE A 223 -9.68 -17.12 -0.35
CA ILE A 223 -8.53 -16.77 -1.21
C ILE A 223 -7.28 -17.57 -0.80
N ALA A 224 -6.99 -17.65 0.49
CA ALA A 224 -5.86 -18.45 0.99
C ALA A 224 -5.92 -19.91 0.55
N LYS A 225 -7.14 -20.49 0.51
CA LYS A 225 -7.37 -21.86 0.00
C LYS A 225 -7.09 -22.00 -1.49
N LYS A 226 -7.37 -20.95 -2.29
CA LYS A 226 -7.12 -20.96 -3.73
C LYS A 226 -5.65 -20.81 -4.09
N ILE A 227 -4.95 -19.92 -3.39
CA ILE A 227 -3.56 -19.63 -3.69
C ILE A 227 -2.57 -20.57 -3.01
N GLU A 228 -2.98 -21.20 -1.90
CA GLU A 228 -2.14 -22.14 -1.13
C GLU A 228 -0.73 -21.60 -0.80
N ARG A 229 -0.63 -20.31 -0.58
CA ARG A 229 0.62 -19.58 -0.26
C ARG A 229 0.41 -18.67 0.93
N PRO A 230 1.47 -18.26 1.65
CA PRO A 230 1.36 -17.21 2.66
C PRO A 230 0.74 -15.96 2.06
N LEU A 231 -0.33 -15.44 2.66
CA LEU A 231 -1.08 -14.31 2.12
C LEU A 231 -0.60 -12.99 2.73
N LEU A 232 -0.28 -12.02 1.88
CA LEU A 232 -0.01 -10.64 2.23
C LEU A 232 -1.21 -9.78 1.86
N LEU A 233 -1.76 -9.01 2.78
CA LEU A 233 -2.75 -8.01 2.44
C LEU A 233 -2.07 -6.69 2.06
N TRP A 234 -2.35 -6.24 0.84
CA TRP A 234 -2.11 -4.88 0.38
C TRP A 234 -3.40 -4.08 0.55
N ASP A 235 -3.52 -3.41 1.66
CA ASP A 235 -4.73 -2.65 1.97
C ASP A 235 -4.64 -1.24 1.40
N ASN A 236 -5.45 -0.95 0.39
CA ASN A 236 -5.55 0.36 -0.26
C ASN A 236 -6.34 1.35 0.62
N TYR A 237 -5.92 1.48 1.89
CA TYR A 237 -6.34 2.50 2.83
C TYR A 237 -5.10 3.03 3.56
N PRO A 238 -4.88 4.35 3.58
CA PRO A 238 -5.76 5.45 3.15
C PRO A 238 -5.42 6.04 1.77
N VAL A 239 -4.88 5.30 0.82
CA VAL A 239 -4.45 5.85 -0.48
C VAL A 239 -5.54 6.70 -1.15
N ASN A 240 -5.09 7.79 -1.79
CA ASN A 240 -5.95 8.72 -2.52
C ASN A 240 -5.30 9.18 -3.84
N ASP A 241 -4.84 8.23 -4.64
CA ASP A 241 -4.21 8.51 -5.93
C ASP A 241 -5.21 8.45 -7.11
N LEU A 242 -4.74 8.75 -8.30
CA LEU A 242 -5.49 8.70 -9.56
C LEU A 242 -6.86 9.41 -9.46
N SER A 243 -7.95 8.68 -9.70
CA SER A 243 -9.32 9.21 -9.63
C SER A 243 -9.80 9.57 -8.23
N MET A 244 -9.04 9.21 -7.20
CA MET A 244 -9.32 9.52 -5.80
C MET A 244 -8.49 10.70 -5.27
N SER A 245 -7.71 11.39 -6.11
CA SER A 245 -6.77 12.44 -5.68
C SER A 245 -7.44 13.64 -4.98
N ASP A 246 -8.73 13.82 -5.14
CA ASP A 246 -9.56 14.81 -4.43
C ASP A 246 -10.20 14.26 -3.13
N GLU A 247 -10.05 12.97 -2.86
CA GLU A 247 -10.52 12.34 -1.62
C GLU A 247 -9.50 12.52 -0.50
N LEU A 248 -9.98 12.81 0.71
CA LEU A 248 -9.13 12.98 1.88
C LEU A 248 -9.52 12.00 2.99
N HIS A 249 -8.72 10.98 3.19
CA HIS A 249 -8.97 9.95 4.20
C HIS A 249 -8.36 10.34 5.55
N LEU A 250 -9.11 11.02 6.40
CA LEU A 250 -8.70 11.39 7.77
C LEU A 250 -9.27 10.47 8.85
N ALA A 251 -10.19 9.58 8.49
CA ALA A 251 -10.86 8.69 9.42
C ALA A 251 -9.94 7.56 9.95
N PRO A 252 -10.28 6.92 11.05
CA PRO A 252 -9.57 5.73 11.48
C PRO A 252 -9.85 4.52 10.57
N LEU A 253 -8.92 3.57 10.54
CA LEU A 253 -9.15 2.29 9.88
C LEU A 253 -10.36 1.57 10.46
N THR A 254 -11.26 1.08 9.61
CA THR A 254 -12.43 0.28 9.99
C THR A 254 -12.67 -0.87 9.03
N GLY A 255 -13.56 -1.79 9.37
CA GLY A 255 -14.00 -2.85 8.45
C GLY A 255 -13.01 -3.99 8.24
N ARG A 256 -11.98 -4.14 9.10
CA ARG A 256 -11.03 -5.26 9.04
C ARG A 256 -11.32 -6.23 10.18
N ASP A 257 -11.56 -7.51 9.84
CA ASP A 257 -11.84 -8.55 10.84
C ASP A 257 -10.61 -8.71 11.76
N PRO A 258 -10.79 -8.66 13.09
CA PRO A 258 -9.67 -8.76 14.03
C PRO A 258 -8.98 -10.14 14.04
N ARG A 259 -9.54 -11.15 13.40
CA ARG A 259 -9.00 -12.51 13.28
C ARG A 259 -8.18 -12.73 11.99
N LEU A 260 -7.99 -11.72 11.15
CA LEU A 260 -7.19 -11.85 9.92
C LEU A 260 -5.80 -12.46 10.15
N PRO A 261 -5.08 -12.22 11.28
CA PRO A 261 -3.79 -12.89 11.54
C PRO A 261 -3.86 -14.42 11.67
N GLU A 262 -5.03 -15.02 11.72
CA GLU A 262 -5.16 -16.48 11.70
C GLU A 262 -4.72 -17.10 10.37
N CYS A 263 -4.88 -16.36 9.26
CA CYS A 263 -4.63 -16.84 7.90
C CYS A 263 -3.88 -15.84 7.00
N VAL A 264 -3.42 -14.71 7.55
CA VAL A 264 -2.67 -13.68 6.83
C VAL A 264 -1.28 -13.55 7.44
N TYR A 265 -0.26 -13.69 6.60
CA TYR A 265 1.15 -13.55 6.94
C TYR A 265 1.52 -12.10 7.24
N GLY A 266 1.08 -11.17 6.39
CA GLY A 266 1.41 -9.76 6.53
C GLY A 266 0.29 -8.82 6.12
N TYR A 267 0.33 -7.61 6.69
CA TYR A 267 -0.64 -6.55 6.47
C TYR A 267 0.07 -5.22 6.24
N LEU A 268 0.00 -4.72 5.00
CA LEU A 268 0.65 -3.49 4.57
C LEU A 268 -0.39 -2.52 4.03
N ASN A 269 -0.35 -1.27 4.47
CA ASN A 269 -1.23 -0.21 4.02
C ASN A 269 -0.60 0.63 2.92
N ASN A 270 -1.37 0.98 1.89
CA ASN A 270 -0.99 1.96 0.89
C ASN A 270 -1.42 3.36 1.38
N PRO A 271 -0.48 4.31 1.57
CA PRO A 271 -0.73 5.57 2.26
C PRO A 271 -1.34 6.66 1.37
N LEU A 272 -1.67 7.83 1.96
CA LEU A 272 -2.04 9.04 1.23
C LEU A 272 -0.83 9.60 0.45
N LEU A 273 -1.11 10.34 -0.62
CA LEU A 273 -0.12 11.18 -1.31
C LEU A 273 0.49 12.24 -0.36
N GLN A 274 -0.31 12.75 0.57
CA GLN A 274 0.07 13.81 1.51
C GLN A 274 0.92 13.24 2.66
N GLU A 275 2.16 13.70 2.75
CA GLU A 275 3.16 13.20 3.70
C GLU A 275 2.70 13.32 5.16
N GLU A 276 2.37 14.53 5.60
CA GLU A 276 2.05 14.81 7.00
C GLU A 276 0.65 14.35 7.39
N LEU A 277 -0.32 14.45 6.47
CA LEU A 277 -1.69 14.00 6.72
C LEU A 277 -1.77 12.47 6.81
N SER A 278 -0.89 11.74 6.11
CA SER A 278 -0.81 10.27 6.20
C SER A 278 -0.59 9.75 7.61
N PHE A 279 0.12 10.48 8.47
CA PHE A 279 0.39 10.01 9.82
C PHE A 279 -0.87 9.76 10.65
N LEU A 280 -1.95 10.49 10.37
CA LEU A 280 -3.19 10.38 11.14
C LEU A 280 -3.90 9.03 10.91
N PRO A 281 -4.29 8.65 9.69
CA PRO A 281 -4.90 7.35 9.44
C PRO A 281 -3.89 6.20 9.64
N LEU A 282 -2.62 6.35 9.24
CA LEU A 282 -1.60 5.29 9.39
C LEU A 282 -1.34 4.92 10.85
N ALA A 283 -1.42 5.85 11.79
CA ALA A 283 -1.33 5.51 13.21
C ALA A 283 -2.37 4.48 13.61
N THR A 284 -3.59 4.62 13.10
CA THR A 284 -4.70 3.70 13.39
C THR A 284 -4.50 2.34 12.68
N CYS A 285 -3.92 2.37 11.48
CA CYS A 285 -3.54 1.15 10.75
C CYS A 285 -2.47 0.36 11.51
N PHE A 286 -1.44 1.03 12.02
CA PHE A 286 -0.39 0.38 12.82
C PHE A 286 -0.92 -0.15 14.15
N ASP A 287 -1.80 0.60 14.83
CA ASP A 287 -2.44 0.15 16.06
C ASP A 287 -3.31 -1.10 15.82
N TYR A 288 -4.06 -1.15 14.70
CA TYR A 288 -4.77 -2.34 14.28
C TYR A 288 -3.79 -3.49 13.98
N ALA A 289 -2.79 -3.27 13.12
CA ALA A 289 -1.88 -4.34 12.70
C ALA A 289 -1.11 -4.96 13.87
N ARG A 290 -0.77 -4.15 14.90
CA ARG A 290 -0.07 -4.60 16.09
C ARG A 290 -0.95 -5.44 17.02
N ALA A 291 -2.22 -5.10 17.16
CA ALA A 291 -3.12 -5.75 18.11
C ALA A 291 -4.58 -5.75 17.63
N PRO A 292 -4.92 -6.52 16.56
CA PRO A 292 -6.24 -6.44 15.92
C PRO A 292 -7.40 -6.67 16.87
N ALA A 293 -7.30 -7.64 17.76
CA ALA A 293 -8.36 -7.97 18.73
C ALA A 293 -8.63 -6.86 19.77
N LYS A 294 -7.60 -6.05 20.06
CA LYS A 294 -7.68 -4.94 21.03
C LYS A 294 -7.95 -3.59 20.37
N TYR A 295 -7.89 -3.51 19.05
CA TYR A 295 -8.05 -2.28 18.32
C TYR A 295 -9.47 -1.69 18.47
N ARG A 296 -9.54 -0.38 18.72
CA ARG A 296 -10.78 0.41 18.81
C ARG A 296 -10.57 1.69 17.99
N ALA A 297 -11.20 1.75 16.84
CA ALA A 297 -10.96 2.75 15.80
C ALA A 297 -11.02 4.20 16.33
N GLU A 298 -12.13 4.60 16.96
CA GLU A 298 -12.32 5.97 17.46
C GLU A 298 -11.36 6.33 18.62
N SER A 299 -11.05 5.36 19.47
CA SER A 299 -10.08 5.55 20.55
C SER A 299 -8.66 5.75 20.02
N ALA A 300 -8.23 4.94 19.04
CA ALA A 300 -6.94 5.07 18.41
C ALA A 300 -6.81 6.42 17.68
N TRP A 301 -7.84 6.82 16.94
CA TRP A 301 -7.90 8.09 16.25
C TRP A 301 -7.86 9.29 17.21
N THR A 302 -8.68 9.28 18.25
CA THR A 302 -8.68 10.33 19.27
C THR A 302 -7.32 10.47 19.94
N LYS A 303 -6.66 9.34 20.23
CA LYS A 303 -5.33 9.30 20.83
C LYS A 303 -4.30 9.98 19.93
N ILE A 304 -4.25 9.62 18.64
CA ILE A 304 -3.26 10.20 17.72
C ILE A 304 -3.50 11.69 17.47
N VAL A 305 -4.75 12.14 17.34
CA VAL A 305 -5.06 13.56 17.22
C VAL A 305 -4.57 14.35 18.43
N ARG A 306 -4.84 13.87 19.64
CA ARG A 306 -4.36 14.52 20.88
C ARG A 306 -2.83 14.54 20.95
N GLN A 307 -2.17 13.47 20.55
CA GLN A 307 -0.70 13.38 20.59
C GLN A 307 -0.02 14.33 19.60
N ARG A 308 -0.58 14.47 18.38
CA ARG A 308 0.05 15.30 17.34
C ARG A 308 -0.34 16.77 17.38
N PHE A 309 -1.57 17.08 17.77
CA PHE A 309 -2.15 18.40 17.59
C PHE A 309 -2.64 19.03 18.93
N GLY A 310 -2.58 18.28 20.03
CA GLY A 310 -3.09 18.72 21.33
C GLY A 310 -4.57 18.40 21.54
N ALA A 311 -4.99 18.36 22.80
CA ALA A 311 -6.37 18.01 23.16
C ALA A 311 -7.41 19.00 22.61
N GLN A 312 -7.06 20.29 22.56
CA GLN A 312 -7.90 21.38 22.05
C GLN A 312 -8.17 21.26 20.54
N ALA A 313 -7.34 20.53 19.78
CA ALA A 313 -7.52 20.34 18.35
C ALA A 313 -8.59 19.30 17.99
N LEU A 314 -9.03 18.49 18.95
CA LEU A 314 -9.85 17.30 18.67
C LEU A 314 -11.19 17.64 17.99
N SER A 315 -11.89 18.69 18.42
CA SER A 315 -13.15 19.11 17.81
C SER A 315 -12.96 19.59 16.36
N HIS A 316 -11.86 20.27 16.07
CA HIS A 316 -11.54 20.76 14.72
C HIS A 316 -11.21 19.61 13.77
N TRP A 317 -10.39 18.66 14.22
CA TRP A 317 -10.05 17.49 13.41
C TRP A 317 -11.27 16.57 13.19
N ARG A 318 -12.19 16.48 14.17
CA ARG A 318 -13.47 15.78 13.98
C ARG A 318 -14.30 16.45 12.89
N ALA A 319 -14.44 17.76 12.90
CA ALA A 319 -15.18 18.48 11.88
C ALA A 319 -14.59 18.27 10.48
N LEU A 320 -13.27 18.33 10.34
CA LEU A 320 -12.57 18.08 9.06
C LEU A 320 -12.76 16.63 8.58
N ARG A 321 -12.64 15.64 9.50
CA ARG A 321 -12.88 14.24 9.22
C ARG A 321 -14.31 13.98 8.75
N ASP A 322 -15.29 14.45 9.53
CA ASP A 322 -16.69 14.21 9.25
C ASP A 322 -17.11 14.85 7.92
N TYR A 323 -16.58 16.03 7.61
CA TYR A 323 -16.75 16.66 6.30
C TYR A 323 -16.11 15.80 5.17
N SER A 324 -14.90 15.32 5.36
CA SER A 324 -14.21 14.48 4.36
C SER A 324 -15.02 13.21 4.06
N GLU A 325 -15.49 12.51 5.09
CA GLU A 325 -16.32 11.31 4.94
C GLU A 325 -17.65 11.62 4.25
N ALA A 326 -18.31 12.72 4.62
CA ALA A 326 -19.54 13.17 3.99
C ALA A 326 -19.34 13.56 2.53
N SER A 327 -18.24 14.27 2.20
CA SER A 327 -17.89 14.67 0.84
C SER A 327 -17.63 13.46 -0.07
N MET A 328 -16.85 12.47 0.41
CA MET A 328 -16.61 11.23 -0.33
C MET A 328 -17.91 10.43 -0.53
N ALA A 329 -18.80 10.38 0.46
CA ALA A 329 -20.10 9.75 0.34
C ALA A 329 -21.01 10.46 -0.66
N ALA A 330 -20.99 11.80 -0.67
CA ALA A 330 -21.75 12.64 -1.59
C ALA A 330 -21.28 12.48 -3.04
N LYS A 331 -19.97 12.43 -3.27
CA LYS A 331 -19.38 12.17 -4.59
C LYS A 331 -19.91 10.87 -5.18
N LYS A 332 -20.03 9.82 -4.37
CA LYS A 332 -20.59 8.53 -4.79
C LYS A 332 -22.09 8.59 -5.10
N ARG A 333 -22.85 9.47 -4.41
CA ARG A 333 -24.29 9.66 -4.59
C ARG A 333 -24.65 10.75 -5.61
N LYS A 334 -23.68 11.51 -6.11
CA LYS A 334 -23.85 12.69 -6.98
C LYS A 334 -24.70 13.82 -6.36
N HIS A 335 -24.84 13.87 -5.04
CA HIS A 335 -25.58 14.91 -4.32
C HIS A 335 -24.89 15.25 -3.01
N LEU A 336 -24.59 16.55 -2.80
CA LEU A 336 -24.21 17.09 -1.51
C LEU A 336 -25.47 17.24 -0.65
N LEU A 337 -25.45 16.69 0.55
CA LEU A 337 -26.51 16.99 1.52
C LEU A 337 -26.31 18.41 2.07
N PRO A 338 -27.39 19.20 2.23
CA PRO A 338 -27.28 20.52 2.84
C PRO A 338 -26.75 20.38 4.27
N MET A 339 -25.77 21.23 4.61
CA MET A 339 -25.20 21.26 5.97
C MET A 339 -26.17 21.94 6.94
N THR A 340 -26.22 21.41 8.14
CA THR A 340 -26.91 22.08 9.25
C THR A 340 -26.14 23.31 9.72
N PRO A 341 -26.81 24.31 10.35
CA PRO A 341 -26.12 25.45 10.96
C PRO A 341 -25.04 25.06 11.98
N ALA A 342 -25.22 23.93 12.66
CA ALA A 342 -24.27 23.43 13.65
C ALA A 342 -22.99 22.89 12.95
N GLU A 343 -23.13 22.16 11.85
CA GLU A 343 -22.00 21.66 11.04
C GLU A 343 -21.23 22.82 10.41
N THR A 344 -21.93 23.81 9.86
CA THR A 344 -21.34 25.05 9.34
C THR A 344 -20.46 25.73 10.39
N ARG A 345 -20.99 25.98 11.60
CA ARG A 345 -20.19 26.57 12.69
C ARG A 345 -18.97 25.75 13.08
N ARG A 346 -19.09 24.42 13.12
CA ARG A 346 -17.95 23.53 13.42
C ARG A 346 -16.87 23.65 12.36
N LEU A 347 -17.23 23.68 11.08
CA LEU A 347 -16.28 23.84 9.98
C LEU A 347 -15.66 25.22 9.95
N GLN A 348 -16.40 26.28 10.24
CA GLN A 348 -15.83 27.65 10.40
C GLN A 348 -14.77 27.68 11.51
N ALA A 349 -15.05 27.07 12.66
CA ALA A 349 -14.09 26.96 13.76
C ALA A 349 -12.87 26.13 13.37
N ALA A 350 -13.04 25.06 12.57
CA ALA A 350 -11.94 24.24 12.06
C ALA A 350 -11.08 25.02 11.04
N LEU A 351 -11.68 25.79 10.13
CA LEU A 351 -10.95 26.66 9.22
C LEU A 351 -10.13 27.72 9.97
N ALA A 352 -10.71 28.34 10.99
CA ALA A 352 -9.99 29.30 11.83
C ALA A 352 -8.81 28.64 12.58
N TYR A 353 -8.98 27.39 13.05
CA TYR A 353 -7.88 26.59 13.62
C TYR A 353 -6.77 26.34 12.58
N VAL A 354 -7.11 25.92 11.37
CA VAL A 354 -6.15 25.70 10.28
C VAL A 354 -5.37 27.00 9.98
N GLN A 355 -6.08 28.12 9.89
CA GLN A 355 -5.46 29.43 9.61
C GLN A 355 -4.47 29.85 10.72
N ARG A 356 -4.79 29.61 11.98
CA ARG A 356 -3.84 29.88 13.11
C ARG A 356 -2.57 29.02 13.03
N ASN A 357 -2.64 27.86 12.37
CA ASN A 357 -1.54 26.92 12.20
C ASN A 357 -0.87 26.98 10.82
N ARG A 358 -1.04 28.08 10.05
CA ARG A 358 -0.58 28.21 8.64
C ARG A 358 0.89 27.91 8.39
N GLY A 359 1.75 27.99 9.40
CA GLY A 359 3.16 27.64 9.31
C GLY A 359 3.46 26.14 9.33
N GLN A 360 2.50 25.30 9.68
CA GLN A 360 2.66 23.85 9.78
C GLN A 360 2.60 23.18 8.38
N ARG A 361 3.39 22.11 8.19
CA ARG A 361 3.43 21.38 6.92
C ARG A 361 2.07 20.79 6.53
N TRP A 362 1.36 20.18 7.48
CA TRP A 362 0.05 19.59 7.26
C TRP A 362 -1.00 20.60 6.75
N VAL A 363 -0.86 21.89 7.09
CA VAL A 363 -1.77 22.94 6.59
C VAL A 363 -1.60 23.15 5.11
N LYS A 364 -0.36 23.13 4.61
CA LYS A 364 -0.08 23.27 3.18
C LYS A 364 -0.68 22.08 2.40
N GLU A 365 -0.59 20.89 2.95
CA GLU A 365 -1.16 19.69 2.34
C GLU A 365 -2.69 19.69 2.37
N LEU A 366 -3.30 20.28 3.40
CA LEU A 366 -4.76 20.38 3.56
C LEU A 366 -5.39 21.50 2.70
N ALA A 367 -4.58 22.37 2.11
CA ALA A 367 -5.05 23.58 1.41
C ALA A 367 -6.12 23.34 0.33
N PRO A 368 -6.06 22.31 -0.54
CA PRO A 368 -7.11 22.06 -1.54
C PRO A 368 -8.49 21.88 -0.90
N TRP A 369 -8.57 21.11 0.18
CA TRP A 369 -9.83 20.81 0.87
C TRP A 369 -10.32 21.98 1.72
N THR A 370 -9.43 22.73 2.38
CA THR A 370 -9.84 23.94 3.14
C THR A 370 -10.40 25.03 2.25
N LYS A 371 -9.90 25.15 1.01
CA LYS A 371 -10.47 26.06 0.01
C LYS A 371 -11.90 25.64 -0.35
N ALA A 372 -12.13 24.37 -0.63
CA ALA A 372 -13.47 23.84 -0.92
C ALA A 372 -14.44 24.00 0.28
N ILE A 373 -13.98 23.74 1.50
CA ILE A 373 -14.76 23.95 2.72
C ILE A 373 -15.11 25.45 2.88
N ALA A 374 -14.17 26.35 2.65
CA ALA A 374 -14.40 27.78 2.78
C ALA A 374 -15.47 28.29 1.80
N GLN A 375 -15.44 27.85 0.54
CA GLN A 375 -16.47 28.16 -0.45
C GLN A 375 -17.83 27.63 -0.01
N LEU A 376 -17.91 26.39 0.42
CA LEU A 376 -19.16 25.77 0.88
C LEU A 376 -19.77 26.50 2.08
N VAL A 377 -18.94 26.88 3.05
CA VAL A 377 -19.38 27.58 4.29
C VAL A 377 -19.78 29.04 4.00
N ALA A 378 -19.23 29.67 2.97
CA ALA A 378 -19.63 31.01 2.52
C ALA A 378 -20.94 31.02 1.71
N GLY A 379 -21.50 29.87 1.36
CA GLY A 379 -22.69 29.77 0.52
C GLY A 379 -22.42 30.04 -0.97
N LEU A 380 -21.19 29.88 -1.42
CA LEU A 380 -20.73 30.08 -2.82
C LEU A 380 -20.70 28.77 -3.60
#